data_7b40192ac33cf1b14b7f920e2dd0da92
#
_entry.id   7b40192ac33cf1b14b7f920e2dd0da92
#
_cell.length_a   1.000
_cell.length_b   1.000
_cell.length_c   1.000
_cell.angle_alpha   90.00
_cell.angle_beta   90.00
_cell.angle_gamma   90.00
#
_symmetry.space_group_name_H-M   'P 1'
#
loop_
_entity.id
_entity.type
_entity.pdbx_description
1 polymer ?
#
loop_
_entity_poly.entity_id
_entity_poly.type
_entity_poly.pdbx_seq_one_letter_code
_entity_poly.pdbx_strand_id
1 'polypeptide(L)'
;MTDRLFLSIWLTPQSPRGRRRHFEQMLGLFPFSQRGQPQTIVTIRAVSNTEPPLLERPLNAPVNLEQIFQILSDYEGEDVSYEVDTYWDLWQLEEDWSLAPARVLLCCFGPEFDNGTEREAAQQEDLRIDFGLESHYLPDANMPGSAKLVESNIRSLLRLVHDVENALPVDKRLLETETGENFAERLRQALQPTGSLGTM
;
A
#
# COMPACT_ATOMS: atom_id res chain seq x y z
N MET A 1 -9.81 -2.51 17.63
CA MET A 1 -9.40 -3.13 16.35
C MET A 1 -8.64 -2.05 15.59
N THR A 2 -7.45 -2.33 15.12
CA THR A 2 -6.65 -1.33 14.41
C THR A 2 -6.91 -1.54 12.92
N ASP A 3 -7.47 -0.52 12.26
CA ASP A 3 -7.79 -0.57 10.83
C ASP A 3 -6.51 -0.62 9.96
N ARG A 4 -6.65 -1.11 8.74
CA ARG A 4 -5.61 -1.06 7.73
C ARG A 4 -5.77 0.21 6.89
N LEU A 5 -4.66 0.70 6.36
CA LEU A 5 -4.62 1.88 5.50
C LEU A 5 -4.32 1.46 4.06
N PHE A 6 -5.16 1.92 3.12
CA PHE A 6 -5.04 1.61 1.70
C PHE A 6 -4.93 2.86 0.85
N LEU A 7 -4.12 2.79 -0.20
CA LEU A 7 -4.16 3.69 -1.34
C LEU A 7 -4.72 2.93 -2.53
N SER A 8 -5.93 3.27 -2.96
CA SER A 8 -6.56 2.77 -4.19
C SER A 8 -6.34 3.77 -5.32
N ILE A 9 -5.96 3.28 -6.51
CA ILE A 9 -5.60 4.09 -7.67
C ILE A 9 -6.34 3.56 -8.89
N TRP A 10 -7.03 4.46 -9.60
CA TRP A 10 -7.63 4.22 -10.92
C TRP A 10 -6.80 4.94 -11.96
N LEU A 11 -6.39 4.23 -12.97
CA LEU A 11 -5.62 4.76 -14.08
C LEU A 11 -6.57 5.18 -15.22
N THR A 12 -6.12 6.10 -16.05
CA THR A 12 -6.77 6.27 -17.36
C THR A 12 -6.75 4.95 -18.11
N PRO A 13 -7.76 4.62 -18.94
CA PRO A 13 -7.89 3.31 -19.58
C PRO A 13 -6.60 2.85 -20.28
N GLN A 14 -6.15 1.66 -19.93
CA GLN A 14 -4.89 1.07 -20.36
C GLN A 14 -5.08 -0.36 -20.88
N SER A 15 -4.18 -0.79 -21.76
CA SER A 15 -4.04 -2.21 -22.09
C SER A 15 -3.44 -3.00 -20.90
N PRO A 16 -3.60 -4.35 -20.84
CA PRO A 16 -2.97 -5.16 -19.78
C PRO A 16 -1.47 -4.90 -19.64
N ARG A 17 -0.75 -4.81 -20.77
CA ARG A 17 0.67 -4.48 -20.81
C ARG A 17 0.97 -3.05 -20.31
N GLY A 18 0.12 -2.08 -20.62
CA GLY A 18 0.23 -0.71 -20.13
C GLY A 18 0.07 -0.66 -18.62
N ARG A 19 -0.94 -1.35 -18.08
CA ARG A 19 -1.20 -1.44 -16.63
C ARG A 19 -0.04 -2.08 -15.90
N ARG A 20 0.50 -3.22 -16.39
CA ARG A 20 1.70 -3.85 -15.82
C ARG A 20 2.89 -2.89 -15.76
N ARG A 21 3.15 -2.11 -16.82
CA ARG A 21 4.23 -1.11 -16.83
C ARG A 21 4.03 -0.02 -15.78
N HIS A 22 2.81 0.43 -15.56
CA HIS A 22 2.53 1.39 -14.50
C HIS A 22 2.72 0.78 -13.12
N PHE A 23 2.40 -0.50 -12.94
CA PHE A 23 2.74 -1.22 -11.72
C PHE A 23 4.26 -1.32 -11.52
N GLU A 24 5.03 -1.64 -12.55
CA GLU A 24 6.50 -1.65 -12.53
C GLU A 24 7.07 -0.26 -12.16
N GLN A 25 6.47 0.82 -12.67
CA GLN A 25 6.83 2.20 -12.29
C GLN A 25 6.53 2.47 -10.81
N MET A 26 5.36 2.06 -10.33
CA MET A 26 5.00 2.19 -8.91
C MET A 26 5.97 1.43 -8.01
N LEU A 27 6.34 0.20 -8.38
CA LEU A 27 7.36 -0.59 -7.67
C LEU A 27 8.71 0.14 -7.64
N GLY A 28 9.10 0.81 -8.73
CA GLY A 28 10.32 1.59 -8.80
C GLY A 28 10.35 2.82 -7.89
N LEU A 29 9.18 3.34 -7.50
CA LEU A 29 9.04 4.48 -6.56
C LEU A 29 8.95 4.02 -5.11
N PHE A 30 8.60 2.75 -4.88
CA PHE A 30 8.37 2.25 -3.53
C PHE A 30 9.68 2.12 -2.74
N PRO A 31 9.76 2.65 -1.52
CA PRO A 31 10.97 2.62 -0.70
C PRO A 31 11.10 1.29 0.06
N PHE A 32 11.52 0.24 -0.62
CA PHE A 32 11.73 -1.07 -0.03
C PHE A 32 12.63 -1.01 1.19
N SER A 33 12.30 -1.81 2.21
CA SER A 33 13.08 -1.90 3.45
C SER A 33 14.54 -2.24 3.17
N GLN A 34 15.44 -1.54 3.88
CA GLN A 34 16.88 -1.79 3.90
C GLN A 34 17.31 -2.48 5.20
N ARG A 35 16.35 -2.81 6.08
CA ARG A 35 16.60 -3.34 7.42
C ARG A 35 16.15 -4.79 7.53
N GLY A 36 16.82 -5.57 8.38
CA GLY A 36 16.40 -6.93 8.75
C GLY A 36 16.34 -7.96 7.62
N GLN A 37 16.57 -7.57 6.39
CA GLN A 37 16.53 -8.42 5.19
C GLN A 37 15.25 -9.29 5.09
N PRO A 38 14.05 -8.70 5.22
CA PRO A 38 12.82 -9.45 5.10
C PRO A 38 12.65 -9.98 3.67
N GLN A 39 12.02 -11.15 3.55
CA GLN A 39 11.75 -11.78 2.27
C GLN A 39 10.58 -11.08 1.56
N THR A 40 10.75 -10.74 0.28
CA THR A 40 9.68 -10.27 -0.58
C THR A 40 9.03 -11.46 -1.29
N ILE A 41 7.70 -11.50 -1.38
CA ILE A 41 6.98 -12.57 -2.08
C ILE A 41 6.25 -11.94 -3.27
N VAL A 42 6.48 -12.50 -4.45
CA VAL A 42 5.73 -12.16 -5.67
C VAL A 42 4.68 -13.24 -5.89
N THR A 43 3.41 -12.84 -5.93
CA THR A 43 2.28 -13.74 -6.19
C THR A 43 1.54 -13.29 -7.45
N ILE A 44 1.20 -14.24 -8.30
CA ILE A 44 0.40 -14.02 -9.51
C ILE A 44 -0.83 -14.90 -9.43
N ARG A 45 -2.00 -14.30 -9.63
CA ARG A 45 -3.29 -15.01 -9.68
C ARG A 45 -4.00 -14.71 -10.98
N ALA A 46 -4.89 -15.61 -11.37
CA ALA A 46 -5.83 -15.38 -12.47
C ALA A 46 -7.26 -15.60 -11.98
N VAL A 47 -8.19 -14.95 -12.63
CA VAL A 47 -9.64 -15.01 -12.41
C VAL A 47 -10.07 -14.34 -11.12
N SER A 48 -9.62 -14.82 -9.95
CA SER A 48 -10.06 -14.25 -8.67
C SER A 48 -9.08 -14.49 -7.51
N ASN A 49 -9.28 -13.75 -6.42
CA ASN A 49 -8.54 -13.93 -5.16
C ASN A 49 -8.78 -15.30 -4.50
N THR A 50 -9.88 -15.97 -4.83
CA THR A 50 -10.23 -17.27 -4.24
C THR A 50 -9.56 -18.44 -4.97
N GLU A 51 -9.04 -18.19 -6.17
CA GLU A 51 -8.32 -19.22 -6.94
C GLU A 51 -6.88 -19.40 -6.41
N PRO A 52 -6.32 -20.61 -6.51
CA PRO A 52 -4.91 -20.83 -6.20
C PRO A 52 -4.00 -19.94 -7.06
N PRO A 53 -2.87 -19.46 -6.52
CA PRO A 53 -1.94 -18.66 -7.29
C PRO A 53 -1.32 -19.47 -8.44
N LEU A 54 -1.19 -18.84 -9.62
CA LEU A 54 -0.41 -19.37 -10.73
C LEU A 54 1.07 -19.46 -10.39
N LEU A 55 1.54 -18.47 -9.61
CA LEU A 55 2.90 -18.41 -9.10
C LEU A 55 2.88 -17.77 -7.70
N GLU A 56 3.70 -18.34 -6.82
CA GLU A 56 4.13 -17.70 -5.57
C GLU A 56 5.63 -17.90 -5.44
N ARG A 57 6.38 -16.80 -5.47
CA ARG A 57 7.84 -16.84 -5.47
C ARG A 57 8.43 -15.94 -4.40
N PRO A 58 9.09 -16.51 -3.39
CA PRO A 58 9.88 -15.76 -2.45
C PRO A 58 11.20 -15.28 -3.07
N LEU A 59 11.54 -14.03 -2.81
CA LEU A 59 12.77 -13.39 -3.24
C LEU A 59 13.56 -12.93 -2.01
N ASN A 60 14.85 -13.19 -2.02
CA ASN A 60 15.73 -12.77 -0.92
C ASN A 60 16.08 -11.28 -1.04
N ALA A 61 16.31 -10.65 0.11
CA ALA A 61 16.86 -9.30 0.16
C ALA A 61 18.32 -9.25 -0.33
N PRO A 62 18.77 -8.12 -0.92
CA PRO A 62 17.97 -6.94 -1.24
C PRO A 62 17.00 -7.18 -2.41
N VAL A 63 15.89 -6.47 -2.43
CA VAL A 63 14.90 -6.59 -3.50
C VAL A 63 15.53 -6.26 -4.85
N ASN A 64 15.39 -7.18 -5.80
CA ASN A 64 15.84 -6.99 -7.18
C ASN A 64 14.62 -6.73 -8.07
N LEU A 65 14.40 -5.46 -8.45
CA LEU A 65 13.30 -5.05 -9.30
C LEU A 65 13.32 -5.70 -10.68
N GLU A 66 14.49 -5.89 -11.29
CA GLU A 66 14.62 -6.54 -12.61
C GLU A 66 14.10 -7.98 -12.56
N GLN A 67 14.40 -8.70 -11.45
CA GLN A 67 13.87 -10.04 -11.25
C GLN A 67 12.34 -10.04 -11.09
N ILE A 68 11.79 -9.08 -10.35
CA ILE A 68 10.33 -8.93 -10.23
C ILE A 68 9.73 -8.65 -11.61
N PHE A 69 10.23 -7.68 -12.35
CA PHE A 69 9.71 -7.30 -13.66
C PHE A 69 9.77 -8.46 -14.67
N GLN A 70 10.82 -9.28 -14.62
CA GLN A 70 10.90 -10.49 -15.43
C GLN A 70 9.78 -11.46 -15.08
N ILE A 71 9.52 -11.70 -13.79
CA ILE A 71 8.43 -12.58 -13.34
C ILE A 71 7.09 -12.05 -13.83
N LEU A 72 6.82 -10.75 -13.66
CA LEU A 72 5.55 -10.14 -14.10
C LEU A 72 5.35 -10.23 -15.60
N SER A 73 6.45 -10.16 -16.39
CA SER A 73 6.38 -10.20 -17.86
C SER A 73 6.00 -11.56 -18.43
N ASP A 74 6.16 -12.63 -17.67
CA ASP A 74 5.80 -13.98 -18.09
C ASP A 74 4.29 -14.26 -18.00
N TYR A 75 3.52 -13.33 -17.40
CA TYR A 75 2.07 -13.46 -17.18
C TYR A 75 1.35 -12.19 -17.62
N GLU A 76 0.59 -12.25 -18.69
CA GLU A 76 -0.23 -11.15 -19.17
C GLU A 76 -1.67 -11.62 -19.39
N GLY A 77 -2.65 -10.85 -18.91
CA GLY A 77 -4.06 -11.14 -19.06
C GLY A 77 -4.94 -10.03 -18.48
N GLU A 78 -6.18 -9.96 -18.93
CA GLU A 78 -7.16 -9.03 -18.38
C GLU A 78 -7.74 -9.53 -17.05
N ASP A 79 -7.65 -10.81 -16.81
CA ASP A 79 -8.06 -11.52 -15.61
C ASP A 79 -6.90 -11.83 -14.64
N VAL A 80 -5.72 -11.21 -14.84
CA VAL A 80 -4.52 -11.46 -14.04
C VAL A 80 -4.33 -10.36 -12.99
N SER A 81 -3.97 -10.78 -11.77
CA SER A 81 -3.44 -9.88 -10.73
C SER A 81 -1.99 -10.17 -10.42
N TYR A 82 -1.28 -9.11 -10.03
CA TYR A 82 0.08 -9.16 -9.50
C TYR A 82 0.07 -8.63 -8.08
N GLU A 83 0.73 -9.35 -7.18
CA GLU A 83 0.89 -8.97 -5.79
C GLU A 83 2.38 -9.03 -5.41
N VAL A 84 2.89 -7.97 -4.78
CA VAL A 84 4.24 -7.90 -4.22
C VAL A 84 4.11 -7.62 -2.73
N ASP A 85 4.29 -8.68 -1.94
CA ASP A 85 4.28 -8.62 -0.48
C ASP A 85 5.70 -8.32 -0.01
N THR A 86 5.89 -7.16 0.58
CA THR A 86 7.22 -6.63 0.90
C THR A 86 7.20 -5.78 2.17
N TYR A 87 8.24 -5.01 2.40
CA TYR A 87 8.41 -4.26 3.64
C TYR A 87 8.90 -2.84 3.39
N TRP A 88 8.47 -1.93 4.26
CA TRP A 88 8.89 -0.53 4.34
C TRP A 88 9.41 -0.21 5.72
N ASP A 89 10.51 0.54 5.82
CA ASP A 89 11.07 0.95 7.12
C ASP A 89 10.25 2.11 7.70
N LEU A 90 9.49 1.83 8.77
CA LEU A 90 8.65 2.77 9.47
C LEU A 90 9.03 2.84 10.95
N TRP A 91 8.82 3.98 11.57
CA TRP A 91 8.88 4.11 13.02
C TRP A 91 7.73 3.35 13.65
N GLN A 92 8.03 2.42 14.53
CA GLN A 92 7.09 1.55 15.22
C GLN A 92 7.41 1.56 16.71
N LEU A 93 6.36 1.46 17.53
CA LEU A 93 6.48 1.30 18.98
C LEU A 93 6.17 -0.16 19.32
N GLU A 94 7.17 -0.87 19.86
CA GLU A 94 7.02 -2.14 20.55
C GLU A 94 7.25 -1.92 22.04
N GLU A 95 8.45 -2.17 22.57
CA GLU A 95 8.87 -1.72 23.90
C GLU A 95 9.36 -0.27 23.86
N ASP A 96 10.18 0.04 22.84
CA ASP A 96 10.69 1.37 22.52
C ASP A 96 10.46 1.72 21.04
N TRP A 97 10.54 3.01 20.72
CA TRP A 97 10.47 3.47 19.34
C TRP A 97 11.67 3.00 18.52
N SER A 98 11.41 2.25 17.47
CA SER A 98 12.44 1.78 16.54
C SER A 98 12.02 1.95 15.08
N LEU A 99 13.00 2.15 14.20
CA LEU A 99 12.79 2.12 12.76
C LEU A 99 12.92 0.65 12.31
N ALA A 100 11.81 0.03 11.95
CA ALA A 100 11.73 -1.39 11.66
C ALA A 100 10.89 -1.68 10.40
N PRO A 101 11.11 -2.85 9.73
CA PRO A 101 10.33 -3.24 8.58
C PRO A 101 8.85 -3.45 8.94
N ALA A 102 7.96 -2.68 8.32
CA ALA A 102 6.51 -2.88 8.34
C ALA A 102 6.08 -3.55 7.03
N ARG A 103 5.21 -4.54 7.11
CA ARG A 103 4.72 -5.27 5.94
C ARG A 103 3.80 -4.38 5.11
N VAL A 104 4.01 -4.38 3.80
CA VAL A 104 3.23 -3.66 2.79
C VAL A 104 2.92 -4.59 1.63
N LEU A 105 1.71 -4.53 1.11
CA LEU A 105 1.30 -5.28 -0.07
C LEU A 105 0.99 -4.32 -1.21
N LEU A 106 1.68 -4.49 -2.34
CA LEU A 106 1.43 -3.75 -3.56
C LEU A 106 0.71 -4.67 -4.55
N CYS A 107 -0.43 -4.19 -5.08
CA CYS A 107 -1.28 -4.97 -5.97
C CYS A 107 -1.54 -4.24 -7.29
N CYS A 108 -1.67 -5.03 -8.35
CA CYS A 108 -2.18 -4.58 -9.65
C CYS A 108 -3.24 -5.58 -10.10
N PHE A 109 -4.41 -5.08 -10.47
CA PHE A 109 -5.55 -5.90 -10.86
C PHE A 109 -5.86 -5.73 -12.34
N GLY A 110 -6.07 -6.85 -13.04
CA GLY A 110 -6.65 -6.85 -14.36
C GLY A 110 -8.12 -6.39 -14.33
N PRO A 111 -8.66 -5.85 -15.43
CA PRO A 111 -10.04 -5.33 -15.45
C PRO A 111 -11.10 -6.43 -15.28
N GLU A 112 -10.75 -7.69 -15.59
CA GLU A 112 -11.62 -8.86 -15.47
C GLU A 112 -11.28 -9.71 -14.22
N PHE A 113 -10.31 -9.29 -13.42
CA PHE A 113 -9.93 -10.00 -12.21
C PHE A 113 -10.90 -9.67 -11.06
N ASP A 114 -11.46 -10.70 -10.42
CA ASP A 114 -12.29 -10.55 -9.23
C ASP A 114 -11.41 -10.43 -7.98
N ASN A 115 -11.22 -9.20 -7.50
CA ASN A 115 -10.44 -8.93 -6.28
C ASN A 115 -11.24 -9.15 -4.98
N GLY A 116 -12.47 -9.67 -5.07
CA GLY A 116 -13.33 -9.96 -3.92
C GLY A 116 -13.92 -8.71 -3.24
N THR A 117 -13.79 -7.53 -3.83
CA THR A 117 -14.47 -6.33 -3.31
C THR A 117 -15.91 -6.32 -3.81
N GLU A 118 -16.87 -5.88 -2.95
CA GLU A 118 -18.30 -5.75 -3.32
C GLU A 118 -18.54 -4.62 -4.33
N ARG A 119 -17.49 -3.97 -4.83
CA ARG A 119 -17.59 -2.91 -5.83
C ARG A 119 -17.92 -3.51 -7.20
N GLU A 120 -18.78 -2.81 -7.94
CA GLU A 120 -19.01 -3.17 -9.33
C GLU A 120 -17.68 -3.15 -10.12
N ALA A 121 -17.52 -4.04 -11.10
CA ALA A 121 -16.28 -4.17 -11.88
C ALA A 121 -15.79 -2.83 -12.48
N ALA A 122 -16.73 -1.94 -12.86
CA ALA A 122 -16.41 -0.59 -13.35
C ALA A 122 -15.84 0.36 -12.26
N GLN A 123 -15.89 -0.03 -11.00
CA GLN A 123 -15.41 0.76 -9.86
C GLN A 123 -14.18 0.13 -9.19
N GLN A 124 -13.70 -0.99 -9.71
CA GLN A 124 -12.51 -1.65 -9.20
C GLN A 124 -11.28 -0.79 -9.50
N GLU A 125 -10.40 -0.65 -8.52
CA GLU A 125 -9.10 0.00 -8.71
C GLU A 125 -8.17 -0.84 -9.57
N ASP A 126 -7.30 -0.16 -10.33
CA ASP A 126 -6.22 -0.80 -11.11
C ASP A 126 -5.02 -1.17 -10.25
N LEU A 127 -4.66 -0.28 -9.31
CA LEU A 127 -3.54 -0.48 -8.40
C LEU A 127 -3.99 -0.24 -6.96
N ARG A 128 -3.38 -0.99 -6.02
CA ARG A 128 -3.56 -0.78 -4.58
C ARG A 128 -2.24 -0.91 -3.86
N ILE A 129 -2.04 -0.04 -2.86
CA ILE A 129 -1.02 -0.23 -1.83
C ILE A 129 -1.72 -0.39 -0.49
N ASP A 130 -1.53 -1.55 0.13
CA ASP A 130 -1.94 -1.79 1.51
C ASP A 130 -0.74 -1.50 2.42
N PHE A 131 -0.80 -0.40 3.16
CA PHE A 131 0.26 0.07 4.04
C PHE A 131 0.28 -0.63 5.41
N GLY A 132 -0.56 -1.63 5.62
CA GLY A 132 -0.71 -2.29 6.91
C GLY A 132 -1.52 -1.46 7.89
N LEU A 133 -1.11 -1.46 9.16
CA LEU A 133 -1.89 -0.84 10.24
C LEU A 133 -1.86 0.69 10.17
N GLU A 134 -3.03 1.32 10.21
CA GLU A 134 -3.16 2.79 10.25
C GLU A 134 -2.46 3.43 11.46
N SER A 135 -2.30 2.67 12.56
CA SER A 135 -1.61 3.15 13.76
C SER A 135 -0.15 3.57 13.53
N HIS A 136 0.49 3.09 12.46
CA HIS A 136 1.81 3.57 12.06
C HIS A 136 1.79 5.02 11.57
N TYR A 137 0.62 5.54 11.22
CA TYR A 137 0.42 6.85 10.60
C TYR A 137 -0.52 7.77 11.41
N LEU A 138 -1.01 7.31 12.56
CA LEU A 138 -1.84 8.13 13.45
C LEU A 138 -1.11 8.38 14.77
N PRO A 139 -0.87 9.66 15.16
CA PRO A 139 -0.25 9.96 16.44
C PRO A 139 -1.19 9.61 17.59
N ASP A 140 -0.64 8.98 18.64
CA ASP A 140 -1.34 8.73 19.89
C ASP A 140 -0.87 9.74 20.94
N ALA A 141 -1.80 10.58 21.42
CA ALA A 141 -1.52 11.61 22.41
C ALA A 141 -1.03 11.05 23.76
N ASN A 142 -1.32 9.78 24.05
CA ASN A 142 -0.92 9.11 25.28
C ASN A 142 0.51 8.53 25.22
N MET A 143 1.13 8.51 24.04
CA MET A 143 2.45 7.91 23.82
C MET A 143 3.53 8.97 23.67
N PRO A 144 4.51 9.07 24.60
CA PRO A 144 5.63 9.99 24.48
C PRO A 144 6.41 9.78 23.18
N GLY A 145 6.70 10.87 22.47
CA GLY A 145 7.45 10.84 21.20
C GLY A 145 6.62 10.46 19.96
N SER A 146 5.40 9.97 20.13
CA SER A 146 4.51 9.54 19.04
C SER A 146 4.37 10.61 17.96
N ALA A 147 4.02 11.84 18.32
CA ALA A 147 3.75 12.90 17.36
C ALA A 147 4.90 13.11 16.36
N LYS A 148 6.16 13.15 16.82
CA LYS A 148 7.33 13.41 15.96
C LYS A 148 7.67 12.22 15.05
N LEU A 149 7.63 11.01 15.58
CA LEU A 149 8.04 9.80 14.84
C LEU A 149 6.97 9.37 13.85
N VAL A 150 5.70 9.43 14.26
CA VAL A 150 4.57 9.20 13.37
C VAL A 150 4.47 10.30 12.30
N GLU A 151 4.78 11.56 12.61
CA GLU A 151 4.90 12.63 11.59
C GLU A 151 5.90 12.25 10.49
N SER A 152 7.02 11.61 10.84
CA SER A 152 7.99 11.11 9.86
C SER A 152 7.38 10.06 8.93
N ASN A 153 6.61 9.10 9.48
CA ASN A 153 5.91 8.09 8.69
C ASN A 153 4.86 8.74 7.77
N ILE A 154 4.05 9.66 8.28
CA ILE A 154 3.05 10.41 7.50
C ILE A 154 3.71 11.16 6.35
N ARG A 155 4.81 11.86 6.61
CA ARG A 155 5.53 12.62 5.59
C ARG A 155 6.05 11.69 4.48
N SER A 156 6.57 10.51 4.84
CA SER A 156 7.03 9.51 3.89
C SER A 156 5.87 8.95 3.07
N LEU A 157 4.74 8.65 3.71
CA LEU A 157 3.51 8.20 3.05
C LEU A 157 3.01 9.22 2.02
N LEU A 158 2.84 10.48 2.44
CA LEU A 158 2.34 11.55 1.56
C LEU A 158 3.29 11.83 0.40
N ARG A 159 4.61 11.70 0.62
CA ARG A 159 5.60 11.82 -0.43
C ARG A 159 5.44 10.70 -1.46
N LEU A 160 5.31 9.44 -1.01
CA LEU A 160 5.10 8.30 -1.93
C LEU A 160 3.81 8.49 -2.74
N VAL A 161 2.70 8.88 -2.08
CA VAL A 161 1.42 9.14 -2.77
C VAL A 161 1.58 10.23 -3.85
N HIS A 162 2.30 11.30 -3.52
CA HIS A 162 2.59 12.39 -4.46
C HIS A 162 3.46 11.94 -5.63
N ASP A 163 4.53 11.17 -5.36
CA ASP A 163 5.45 10.67 -6.38
C ASP A 163 4.73 9.71 -7.34
N VAL A 164 3.86 8.84 -6.84
CA VAL A 164 3.02 7.93 -7.63
C VAL A 164 2.04 8.72 -8.50
N GLU A 165 1.35 9.73 -7.94
CA GLU A 165 0.39 10.58 -8.67
C GLU A 165 1.06 11.34 -9.83
N ASN A 166 2.30 11.78 -9.65
CA ASN A 166 3.04 12.49 -10.71
C ASN A 166 3.65 11.58 -11.77
N ALA A 167 3.95 10.34 -11.43
CA ALA A 167 4.60 9.40 -12.34
C ALA A 167 3.63 8.60 -13.20
N LEU A 168 2.39 8.38 -12.71
CA LEU A 168 1.40 7.54 -13.35
C LEU A 168 0.23 8.38 -13.92
N PRO A 169 -0.46 7.87 -14.96
CA PRO A 169 -1.66 8.53 -15.50
C PRO A 169 -2.87 8.28 -14.60
N VAL A 170 -2.83 8.83 -13.37
CA VAL A 170 -3.87 8.66 -12.36
C VAL A 170 -5.11 9.47 -12.73
N ASP A 171 -6.24 8.79 -12.89
CA ASP A 171 -7.56 9.39 -13.06
C ASP A 171 -8.20 9.71 -11.69
N LYS A 172 -8.11 8.75 -10.77
CA LYS A 172 -8.65 8.87 -9.40
C LYS A 172 -7.74 8.15 -8.42
N ARG A 173 -7.63 8.70 -7.23
CA ARG A 173 -7.00 8.03 -6.08
C ARG A 173 -7.82 8.23 -4.81
N LEU A 174 -7.70 7.27 -3.89
CA LEU A 174 -8.36 7.32 -2.60
C LEU A 174 -7.43 6.73 -1.53
N LEU A 175 -7.17 7.50 -0.48
CA LEU A 175 -6.45 7.05 0.70
C LEU A 175 -7.48 6.87 1.82
N GLU A 176 -7.78 5.63 2.15
CA GLU A 176 -8.87 5.25 3.04
C GLU A 176 -8.47 4.13 4.00
N THR A 177 -9.22 4.00 5.07
CA THR A 177 -9.09 2.87 6.00
C THR A 177 -9.97 1.70 5.55
N GLU A 178 -9.78 0.53 6.16
CA GLU A 178 -10.59 -0.67 5.91
C GLU A 178 -12.08 -0.43 6.15
N THR A 179 -12.42 0.47 7.06
CA THR A 179 -13.82 0.90 7.32
C THR A 179 -14.37 1.89 6.30
N GLY A 180 -13.57 2.28 5.28
CA GLY A 180 -13.95 3.24 4.25
C GLY A 180 -13.89 4.69 4.69
N GLU A 181 -13.29 4.99 5.85
CA GLU A 181 -13.10 6.36 6.32
C GLU A 181 -11.91 7.03 5.60
N ASN A 182 -12.08 8.30 5.25
CA ASN A 182 -11.01 9.08 4.63
C ASN A 182 -9.87 9.33 5.63
N PHE A 183 -8.67 8.89 5.30
CA PHE A 183 -7.51 9.00 6.18
C PHE A 183 -7.18 10.46 6.57
N ALA A 184 -7.38 11.43 5.67
CA ALA A 184 -7.12 12.84 5.98
C ALA A 184 -8.06 13.36 7.08
N GLU A 185 -9.29 12.87 7.15
CA GLU A 185 -10.22 13.20 8.22
C GLU A 185 -9.83 12.54 9.54
N ARG A 186 -9.43 11.28 9.49
CA ARG A 186 -8.89 10.55 10.66
C ARG A 186 -7.65 11.24 11.22
N LEU A 187 -6.71 11.59 10.36
CA LEU A 187 -5.48 12.31 10.75
C LEU A 187 -5.80 13.67 11.40
N ARG A 188 -6.75 14.41 10.82
CA ARG A 188 -7.18 15.69 11.40
C ARG A 188 -7.79 15.51 12.79
N GLN A 189 -8.61 14.48 13.00
CA GLN A 189 -9.18 14.16 14.30
C GLN A 189 -8.11 13.79 15.33
N ALA A 190 -7.13 12.96 14.95
CA ALA A 190 -6.03 12.54 15.82
C ALA A 190 -5.09 13.70 16.21
N LEU A 191 -4.97 14.72 15.36
CA LEU A 191 -4.18 15.93 15.61
C LEU A 191 -4.96 17.01 16.39
N GLN A 192 -6.27 16.92 16.55
CA GLN A 192 -7.02 17.84 17.40
C GLN A 192 -6.63 17.59 18.85
N PRO A 193 -6.19 18.63 19.59
CA PRO A 193 -5.95 18.47 21.02
C PRO A 193 -7.26 17.99 21.64
N THR A 194 -7.20 16.94 22.47
CA THR A 194 -8.28 16.51 23.37
C THR A 194 -8.52 17.67 24.35
N GLY A 195 -9.16 18.72 23.85
CA GLY A 195 -9.36 20.00 24.50
C GLY A 195 -10.62 19.99 25.30
N SER A 196 -10.47 20.10 26.59
CA SER A 196 -11.36 20.73 27.56
C SER A 196 -12.82 20.29 27.48
N LEU A 197 -13.12 19.16 28.10
CA LEU A 197 -14.40 19.08 28.82
C LEU A 197 -14.33 20.14 29.92
N GLY A 198 -15.04 21.23 29.65
CA GLY A 198 -15.09 22.40 30.47
C GLY A 198 -15.46 22.11 31.92
N THR A 199 -14.72 22.71 32.78
CA THR A 199 -15.11 23.07 34.12
C THR A 199 -16.47 23.79 34.09
N MET A 200 -17.46 23.21 34.68
CA MET A 200 -18.53 23.88 35.36
C MET A 200 -18.57 23.48 36.80
#